data_be10a818976ae21e68db47842c2f67c0
#
_entry.id   be10a818976ae21e68db47842c2f67c0
#
_cell.length_a   1.000
_cell.length_b   1.000
_cell.length_c   1.000
_cell.angle_alpha   90.00
_cell.angle_beta   90.00
_cell.angle_gamma   90.00
#
_symmetry.space_group_name_H-M   'P 1'
#
loop_
_entity.id
_entity.type
_entity.pdbx_description
1 polymer ?
#
loop_
_entity_poly.entity_id
_entity_poly.type
_entity_poly.pdbx_seq_one_letter_code
_entity_poly.pdbx_strand_id
1 'polypeptide(L)'
;RSPTRRKALTAADLVSWGYSEGSEAPETYARKLSAVDRCMSILAGSMAKLPNYIFDAKTRERVDHPLLHLLNVRPNEAMTPSIRKEVLENSRNEGGNGYDWILRDSRTGRITELIPVPWYLVEPWRDLSGRIWYTVTHPVTGEPMVLPQEDICHYKGATRDGLKGISALRRAADTLASARAAQQYERSYYESGGQPSGILRTESDLGGYAKGSDGKVLTRPDGSAVSLKDQLRSEWEKVHAGPKNGHRVAILDLGLDYKPIAATNQEAQF
;
A
#
# COMPACT_ATOMS: atom_id res chain seq x y z
N ARG A 1 -29.50 31.16 -6.94
CA ARG A 1 -28.65 30.44 -7.91
C ARG A 1 -28.98 28.96 -7.76
N SER A 2 -29.52 28.33 -8.81
CA SER A 2 -29.93 26.93 -8.86
C SER A 2 -28.71 26.03 -8.59
N PRO A 3 -28.85 24.99 -7.76
CA PRO A 3 -27.78 24.01 -7.60
C PRO A 3 -27.56 23.28 -8.92
N THR A 4 -26.36 23.30 -9.42
CA THR A 4 -25.92 22.60 -10.62
C THR A 4 -26.30 21.13 -10.50
N ARG A 5 -26.99 20.63 -11.53
CA ARG A 5 -27.52 19.27 -11.65
C ARG A 5 -26.40 18.27 -11.34
N ARG A 6 -26.50 17.60 -10.20
CA ARG A 6 -25.54 16.59 -9.75
C ARG A 6 -25.50 15.47 -10.80
N LYS A 7 -24.34 15.25 -11.39
CA LYS A 7 -24.09 14.08 -12.23
C LYS A 7 -24.10 12.88 -11.30
N ALA A 8 -25.06 11.97 -11.46
CA ALA A 8 -25.10 10.75 -10.66
C ALA A 8 -23.83 9.94 -10.93
N LEU A 9 -23.15 9.46 -9.88
CA LEU A 9 -22.11 8.45 -10.01
C LEU A 9 -22.74 7.18 -10.56
N THR A 10 -22.10 6.61 -11.57
CA THR A 10 -22.54 5.36 -12.19
C THR A 10 -21.76 4.18 -11.65
N ALA A 11 -22.26 2.96 -11.83
CA ALA A 11 -21.52 1.74 -11.48
C ALA A 11 -20.14 1.66 -12.16
N ALA A 12 -19.99 2.28 -13.35
CA ALA A 12 -18.72 2.37 -14.06
C ALA A 12 -17.70 3.28 -13.33
N ASP A 13 -18.16 4.31 -12.64
CA ASP A 13 -17.30 5.18 -11.83
C ASP A 13 -16.74 4.42 -10.63
N LEU A 14 -17.50 3.46 -10.07
CA LEU A 14 -17.05 2.60 -8.96
C LEU A 14 -15.91 1.64 -9.36
N VAL A 15 -15.94 1.13 -10.59
CA VAL A 15 -14.88 0.26 -11.11
C VAL A 15 -13.59 1.04 -11.36
N SER A 16 -13.69 2.34 -11.70
CA SER A 16 -12.53 3.22 -11.89
C SER A 16 -11.91 3.70 -10.57
N TRP A 17 -12.55 3.47 -9.42
CA TRP A 17 -12.02 3.81 -8.09
C TRP A 17 -10.95 2.83 -7.61
N GLY A 18 -10.24 2.19 -8.55
CA GLY A 18 -9.08 1.37 -8.26
C GLY A 18 -7.98 2.16 -7.54
N TYR A 19 -7.37 1.52 -6.55
CA TYR A 19 -6.23 2.06 -5.81
C TYR A 19 -5.16 2.57 -6.77
N SER A 20 -4.85 3.86 -6.75
CA SER A 20 -3.69 4.38 -7.46
C SER A 20 -2.42 3.98 -6.70
N GLU A 21 -1.56 3.21 -7.35
CA GLU A 21 -0.28 2.75 -6.78
C GLU A 21 0.77 3.85 -6.57
N GLY A 22 0.41 5.12 -6.64
CA GLY A 22 1.35 6.23 -6.85
C GLY A 22 1.88 6.97 -5.63
N SER A 23 1.49 6.65 -4.38
CA SER A 23 2.05 7.35 -3.22
C SER A 23 2.78 6.39 -2.28
N GLU A 24 4.02 6.76 -1.90
CA GLU A 24 4.81 6.05 -0.87
C GLU A 24 4.28 6.28 0.57
N ALA A 25 3.01 6.63 0.73
CA ALA A 25 2.39 6.78 2.04
C ALA A 25 2.43 5.46 2.82
N PRO A 26 2.54 5.50 4.15
CA PRO A 26 2.55 4.29 4.99
C PRO A 26 1.41 3.33 4.66
N GLU A 27 0.26 3.85 4.32
CA GLU A 27 -0.93 3.11 3.95
C GLU A 27 -0.73 2.23 2.71
N THR A 28 0.07 2.70 1.75
CA THR A 28 0.30 1.99 0.48
C THR A 28 1.33 0.87 0.62
N TYR A 29 2.47 1.12 1.28
CA TYR A 29 3.50 0.08 1.40
C TYR A 29 3.18 -0.93 2.50
N ALA A 30 2.41 -0.54 3.53
CA ALA A 30 2.08 -1.43 4.63
C ALA A 30 1.33 -2.68 4.16
N ARG A 31 0.45 -2.57 3.17
CA ARG A 31 -0.26 -3.72 2.58
C ARG A 31 0.65 -4.69 1.83
N LYS A 32 1.85 -4.27 1.44
CA LYS A 32 2.86 -5.16 0.85
C LYS A 32 3.53 -6.08 1.91
N LEU A 33 3.35 -5.77 3.20
CA LEU A 33 3.74 -6.65 4.29
C LEU A 33 2.67 -7.71 4.49
N SER A 34 3.01 -8.98 4.28
CA SER A 34 2.06 -10.10 4.34
C SER A 34 1.30 -10.21 5.66
N ALA A 35 1.96 -9.89 6.78
CA ALA A 35 1.33 -9.87 8.10
C ALA A 35 0.24 -8.80 8.20
N VAL A 36 0.49 -7.60 7.67
CA VAL A 36 -0.48 -6.50 7.66
C VAL A 36 -1.68 -6.84 6.78
N ASP A 37 -1.43 -7.30 5.55
CA ASP A 37 -2.48 -7.70 4.63
C ASP A 37 -3.36 -8.81 5.23
N ARG A 38 -2.73 -9.79 5.89
CA ARG A 38 -3.48 -10.85 6.58
C ARG A 38 -4.34 -10.34 7.72
N CYS A 39 -3.82 -9.45 8.57
CA CYS A 39 -4.58 -8.83 9.65
C CYS A 39 -5.78 -8.05 9.11
N MET A 40 -5.58 -7.25 8.09
CA MET A 40 -6.66 -6.47 7.47
C MET A 40 -7.73 -7.37 6.83
N SER A 41 -7.32 -8.42 6.13
CA SER A 41 -8.22 -9.40 5.53
C SER A 41 -9.08 -10.13 6.59
N ILE A 42 -8.51 -10.47 7.75
CA ILE A 42 -9.24 -11.10 8.86
C ILE A 42 -10.26 -10.13 9.44
N LEU A 43 -9.88 -8.87 9.69
CA LEU A 43 -10.78 -7.86 10.25
C LEU A 43 -11.93 -7.56 9.29
N ALA A 44 -11.62 -7.27 8.04
CA ALA A 44 -12.62 -6.96 7.01
C ALA A 44 -13.55 -8.15 6.73
N GLY A 45 -13.00 -9.36 6.57
CA GLY A 45 -13.79 -10.56 6.35
C GLY A 45 -14.64 -10.97 7.55
N SER A 46 -14.21 -10.66 8.78
CA SER A 46 -15.02 -10.87 9.99
C SER A 46 -16.23 -9.92 10.02
N MET A 47 -16.01 -8.63 9.72
CA MET A 47 -17.08 -7.64 9.63
C MET A 47 -18.06 -7.93 8.50
N ALA A 48 -17.57 -8.41 7.37
CA ALA A 48 -18.39 -8.75 6.20
C ALA A 48 -19.44 -9.83 6.49
N LYS A 49 -19.14 -10.77 7.37
CA LYS A 49 -20.02 -11.88 7.72
C LYS A 49 -21.14 -11.51 8.68
N LEU A 50 -21.04 -10.37 9.37
CA LEU A 50 -22.06 -9.97 10.35
C LEU A 50 -23.33 -9.49 9.65
N PRO A 51 -24.51 -10.02 10.01
CA PRO A 51 -25.78 -9.50 9.50
C PRO A 51 -26.11 -8.17 10.15
N ASN A 52 -26.86 -7.33 9.43
CA ASN A 52 -27.39 -6.08 9.99
C ASN A 52 -28.84 -6.30 10.43
N TYR A 53 -29.21 -5.69 11.56
CA TYR A 53 -30.57 -5.67 12.09
C TYR A 53 -30.97 -4.26 12.41
N ILE A 54 -32.27 -3.96 12.24
CA ILE A 54 -32.86 -2.68 12.62
C ILE A 54 -33.77 -2.94 13.82
N PHE A 55 -33.62 -2.11 14.83
CA PHE A 55 -34.40 -2.18 16.07
C PHE A 55 -35.18 -0.88 16.26
N ASP A 56 -36.40 -0.98 16.77
CA ASP A 56 -37.12 0.16 17.29
C ASP A 56 -36.39 0.76 18.49
N ALA A 57 -36.25 2.08 18.50
CA ALA A 57 -35.47 2.74 19.54
C ALA A 57 -36.14 2.68 20.93
N LYS A 58 -37.49 2.54 21.00
CA LYS A 58 -38.26 2.49 22.24
C LYS A 58 -38.46 1.07 22.74
N THR A 59 -38.96 0.18 21.86
CA THR A 59 -39.31 -1.19 22.25
C THR A 59 -38.12 -2.13 22.25
N ARG A 60 -37.01 -1.79 21.55
CA ARG A 60 -35.85 -2.65 21.35
C ARG A 60 -36.16 -3.93 20.59
N GLU A 61 -37.31 -4.00 19.94
CA GLU A 61 -37.71 -5.11 19.08
C GLU A 61 -37.17 -4.96 17.67
N ARG A 62 -36.91 -6.07 17.01
CA ARG A 62 -36.51 -6.07 15.59
C ARG A 62 -37.67 -5.60 14.72
N VAL A 63 -37.37 -4.68 13.82
CA VAL A 63 -38.34 -4.11 12.89
C VAL A 63 -37.95 -4.49 11.46
N ASP A 64 -38.93 -4.92 10.68
CA ASP A 64 -38.76 -5.04 9.25
C ASP A 64 -38.84 -3.66 8.59
N HIS A 65 -37.76 -3.28 7.92
CA HIS A 65 -37.61 -1.97 7.30
C HIS A 65 -36.99 -2.10 5.92
N PRO A 66 -37.44 -1.36 4.89
CA PRO A 66 -36.91 -1.43 3.53
C PRO A 66 -35.40 -1.27 3.43
N LEU A 67 -34.77 -0.55 4.35
CA LEU A 67 -33.31 -0.40 4.40
C LEU A 67 -32.59 -1.74 4.64
N LEU A 68 -33.24 -2.75 5.24
CA LEU A 68 -32.64 -4.08 5.43
C LEU A 68 -32.29 -4.74 4.10
N HIS A 69 -33.04 -4.46 3.05
CA HIS A 69 -32.72 -4.96 1.70
C HIS A 69 -31.38 -4.40 1.21
N LEU A 70 -31.14 -3.10 1.35
CA LEU A 70 -29.87 -2.47 0.99
C LEU A 70 -28.72 -2.95 1.87
N LEU A 71 -28.96 -3.17 3.16
CA LEU A 71 -27.91 -3.56 4.11
C LEU A 71 -27.51 -5.05 4.01
N ASN A 72 -28.45 -5.95 3.65
CA ASN A 72 -28.24 -7.40 3.72
C ASN A 72 -28.41 -8.14 2.39
N VAL A 73 -29.02 -7.53 1.36
CA VAL A 73 -29.28 -8.19 0.08
C VAL A 73 -28.55 -7.51 -1.07
N ARG A 74 -28.80 -6.21 -1.30
CA ARG A 74 -28.20 -5.50 -2.44
C ARG A 74 -28.01 -4.02 -2.12
N PRO A 75 -26.80 -3.59 -1.72
CA PRO A 75 -26.53 -2.19 -1.39
C PRO A 75 -26.50 -1.28 -2.60
N ASN A 76 -26.06 -1.77 -3.77
CA ASN A 76 -25.99 -1.08 -5.06
C ASN A 76 -25.91 -2.13 -6.19
N GLU A 77 -25.81 -1.67 -7.44
CA GLU A 77 -25.75 -2.57 -8.60
C GLU A 77 -24.45 -3.37 -8.71
N ALA A 78 -23.35 -2.82 -8.20
CA ALA A 78 -22.00 -3.37 -8.39
C ALA A 78 -21.52 -4.29 -7.26
N MET A 79 -22.10 -4.20 -6.05
CA MET A 79 -21.53 -4.85 -4.86
C MET A 79 -22.55 -5.69 -4.11
N THR A 80 -22.06 -6.79 -3.52
CA THR A 80 -22.80 -7.52 -2.49
C THR A 80 -22.62 -6.83 -1.12
N PRO A 81 -23.48 -7.10 -0.14
CA PRO A 81 -23.34 -6.56 1.23
C PRO A 81 -22.00 -6.90 1.88
N SER A 82 -21.49 -8.10 1.64
CA SER A 82 -20.19 -8.54 2.17
C SER A 82 -19.04 -7.73 1.58
N ILE A 83 -18.99 -7.56 0.26
CA ILE A 83 -17.97 -6.76 -0.43
C ILE A 83 -18.03 -5.30 0.05
N ARG A 84 -19.23 -4.71 0.16
CA ARG A 84 -19.37 -3.36 0.67
C ARG A 84 -18.77 -3.20 2.07
N LYS A 85 -19.06 -4.14 2.98
CA LYS A 85 -18.51 -4.12 4.36
C LYS A 85 -16.99 -4.29 4.38
N GLU A 86 -16.46 -5.18 3.54
CA GLU A 86 -15.01 -5.34 3.39
C GLU A 86 -14.32 -4.07 2.93
N VAL A 87 -14.87 -3.40 1.91
CA VAL A 87 -14.35 -2.13 1.39
C VAL A 87 -14.36 -1.05 2.47
N LEU A 88 -15.46 -0.92 3.21
CA LEU A 88 -15.59 0.06 4.29
C LEU A 88 -14.61 -0.21 5.44
N GLU A 89 -14.47 -1.46 5.86
CA GLU A 89 -13.58 -1.83 6.95
C GLU A 89 -12.10 -1.68 6.56
N ASN A 90 -11.74 -2.06 5.34
CA ASN A 90 -10.42 -1.80 4.79
C ASN A 90 -10.12 -0.30 4.75
N SER A 91 -11.03 0.49 4.20
CA SER A 91 -10.93 1.96 4.15
C SER A 91 -10.75 2.57 5.56
N ARG A 92 -11.50 2.08 6.55
CA ARG A 92 -11.39 2.52 7.95
C ARG A 92 -10.04 2.15 8.57
N ASN A 93 -9.52 0.98 8.32
CA ASN A 93 -8.24 0.54 8.86
C ASN A 93 -7.06 1.23 8.17
N GLU A 94 -7.10 1.43 6.85
CA GLU A 94 -6.07 2.11 6.07
C GLU A 94 -6.03 3.61 6.34
N GLY A 95 -7.13 4.30 6.08
CA GLY A 95 -7.23 5.76 6.13
C GLY A 95 -7.80 6.31 7.43
N GLY A 96 -8.21 5.44 8.36
CA GLY A 96 -8.90 5.84 9.58
C GLY A 96 -10.39 6.11 9.40
N ASN A 97 -10.90 6.09 8.15
CA ASN A 97 -12.25 6.52 7.82
C ASN A 97 -12.84 5.62 6.72
N GLY A 98 -14.07 5.20 6.92
CA GLY A 98 -14.89 4.59 5.89
C GLY A 98 -16.08 5.48 5.58
N TYR A 99 -16.41 5.64 4.33
CA TYR A 99 -17.53 6.49 3.91
C TYR A 99 -18.46 5.72 3.00
N ASP A 100 -19.76 5.82 3.29
CA ASP A 100 -20.83 5.41 2.39
C ASP A 100 -21.59 6.64 1.91
N TRP A 101 -21.66 6.81 0.64
CA TRP A 101 -22.56 7.81 0.05
C TRP A 101 -23.96 7.22 -0.05
N ILE A 102 -24.93 7.94 0.51
CA ILE A 102 -26.33 7.57 0.54
C ILE A 102 -27.02 8.24 -0.65
N LEU A 103 -27.29 7.46 -1.68
CA LEU A 103 -28.10 7.94 -2.81
C LEU A 103 -29.58 7.87 -2.47
N ARG A 104 -30.30 8.93 -2.85
CA ARG A 104 -31.74 9.04 -2.62
C ARG A 104 -32.47 9.33 -3.93
N ASP A 105 -33.63 8.75 -4.07
CA ASP A 105 -34.58 9.13 -5.10
C ASP A 105 -35.01 10.59 -4.90
N SER A 106 -34.86 11.42 -5.92
CA SER A 106 -35.11 12.86 -5.83
C SER A 106 -36.57 13.23 -5.57
N ARG A 107 -37.48 12.33 -5.90
CA ARG A 107 -38.95 12.55 -5.80
C ARG A 107 -39.48 12.08 -4.43
N THR A 108 -39.00 10.95 -3.93
CA THR A 108 -39.53 10.31 -2.73
C THR A 108 -38.64 10.48 -1.50
N GLY A 109 -37.36 10.88 -1.67
CA GLY A 109 -36.37 10.94 -0.63
C GLY A 109 -35.91 9.57 -0.11
N ARG A 110 -36.43 8.48 -0.65
CA ARG A 110 -36.05 7.12 -0.23
C ARG A 110 -34.62 6.82 -0.62
N ILE A 111 -33.91 6.13 0.26
CA ILE A 111 -32.56 5.64 -0.02
C ILE A 111 -32.67 4.53 -1.08
N THR A 112 -31.94 4.70 -2.17
CA THR A 112 -31.90 3.76 -3.31
C THR A 112 -30.63 2.95 -3.33
N GLU A 113 -29.49 3.54 -2.96
CA GLU A 113 -28.19 2.88 -2.99
C GLU A 113 -27.29 3.37 -1.86
N LEU A 114 -26.36 2.49 -1.48
CA LEU A 114 -25.26 2.77 -0.56
C LEU A 114 -23.95 2.51 -1.30
N ILE A 115 -23.14 3.56 -1.51
CA ILE A 115 -21.94 3.52 -2.32
C ILE A 115 -20.71 3.80 -1.44
N PRO A 116 -19.84 2.81 -1.17
CA PRO A 116 -18.59 3.05 -0.49
C PRO A 116 -17.70 4.00 -1.28
N VAL A 117 -17.21 5.04 -0.63
CA VAL A 117 -16.29 6.02 -1.23
C VAL A 117 -14.92 5.85 -0.60
N PRO A 118 -13.84 5.74 -1.40
CA PRO A 118 -12.48 5.64 -0.89
C PRO A 118 -12.13 6.80 0.04
N TRP A 119 -11.50 6.49 1.17
CA TRP A 119 -11.22 7.46 2.21
C TRP A 119 -10.37 8.65 1.75
N TYR A 120 -9.47 8.45 0.78
CA TYR A 120 -8.59 9.48 0.24
C TYR A 120 -9.28 10.47 -0.71
N LEU A 121 -10.51 10.18 -1.14
CA LEU A 121 -11.33 11.07 -1.97
C LEU A 121 -12.28 11.93 -1.15
N VAL A 122 -12.33 11.76 0.16
CA VAL A 122 -13.30 12.44 1.03
C VAL A 122 -12.59 13.24 2.10
N GLU A 123 -12.87 14.54 2.15
CA GLU A 123 -12.40 15.44 3.21
C GLU A 123 -13.57 15.98 4.02
N PRO A 124 -13.72 15.55 5.30
CA PRO A 124 -14.73 16.09 6.19
C PRO A 124 -14.27 17.44 6.77
N TRP A 125 -15.20 18.39 6.86
CA TRP A 125 -14.94 19.69 7.46
C TRP A 125 -16.19 20.22 8.17
N ARG A 126 -16.03 21.24 9.02
CA ARG A 126 -17.11 21.93 9.71
C ARG A 126 -17.25 23.35 9.19
N ASP A 127 -18.50 23.78 9.02
CA ASP A 127 -18.77 25.18 8.74
C ASP A 127 -18.79 26.02 10.03
N LEU A 128 -19.01 27.31 9.90
CA LEU A 128 -19.06 28.24 11.03
C LEU A 128 -20.23 27.96 12.00
N SER A 129 -21.24 27.25 11.55
CA SER A 129 -22.39 26.84 12.39
C SER A 129 -22.13 25.54 13.16
N GLY A 130 -20.97 24.88 12.91
CA GLY A 130 -20.60 23.60 13.49
C GLY A 130 -21.14 22.37 12.72
N ARG A 131 -21.86 22.58 11.61
CA ARG A 131 -22.40 21.50 10.77
C ARG A 131 -21.29 20.84 9.98
N ILE A 132 -21.35 19.52 9.86
CA ILE A 132 -20.36 18.73 9.12
C ILE A 132 -20.74 18.64 7.66
N TRP A 133 -19.74 18.85 6.81
CA TRP A 133 -19.80 18.71 5.37
C TRP A 133 -18.69 17.80 4.89
N TYR A 134 -18.87 17.20 3.73
CA TYR A 134 -17.90 16.32 3.09
C TYR A 134 -17.61 16.80 1.68
N THR A 135 -16.35 17.12 1.42
CA THR A 135 -15.90 17.35 0.03
C THR A 135 -15.46 16.01 -0.54
N VAL A 136 -16.15 15.56 -1.58
CA VAL A 136 -15.86 14.32 -2.29
C VAL A 136 -15.27 14.66 -3.64
N THR A 137 -14.05 14.21 -3.92
CA THR A 137 -13.38 14.42 -5.20
C THR A 137 -13.79 13.32 -6.18
N HIS A 138 -14.28 13.67 -7.35
CA HIS A 138 -14.64 12.69 -8.37
C HIS A 138 -13.38 12.02 -8.93
N PRO A 139 -13.28 10.67 -8.95
CA PRO A 139 -12.01 9.98 -9.24
C PRO A 139 -11.50 10.18 -10.68
N VAL A 140 -12.41 10.43 -11.64
CA VAL A 140 -12.06 10.57 -13.05
C VAL A 140 -11.91 12.02 -13.47
N THR A 141 -12.85 12.89 -13.04
CA THR A 141 -12.84 14.30 -13.45
C THR A 141 -12.04 15.20 -12.53
N GLY A 142 -11.74 14.75 -11.31
CA GLY A 142 -11.09 15.56 -10.27
C GLY A 142 -11.98 16.68 -9.72
N GLU A 143 -13.22 16.78 -10.15
CA GLU A 143 -14.14 17.84 -9.70
C GLU A 143 -14.59 17.59 -8.26
N PRO A 144 -14.50 18.58 -7.37
CA PRO A 144 -15.00 18.45 -6.01
C PRO A 144 -16.52 18.59 -5.95
N MET A 145 -17.15 17.76 -5.18
CA MET A 145 -18.57 17.79 -4.85
C MET A 145 -18.73 17.92 -3.34
N VAL A 146 -19.57 18.83 -2.88
CA VAL A 146 -19.83 19.02 -1.46
C VAL A 146 -21.13 18.33 -1.08
N LEU A 147 -21.07 17.41 -0.14
CA LEU A 147 -22.21 16.65 0.38
C LEU A 147 -22.49 17.01 1.84
N PRO A 148 -23.76 17.13 2.22
CA PRO A 148 -24.12 17.34 3.63
C PRO A 148 -24.00 16.03 4.41
N GLN A 149 -23.99 16.14 5.74
CA GLN A 149 -23.85 15.00 6.65
C GLN A 149 -24.95 13.93 6.46
N GLU A 150 -26.14 14.32 6.01
CA GLU A 150 -27.27 13.42 5.81
C GLU A 150 -27.08 12.46 4.61
N ASP A 151 -26.20 12.82 3.68
CA ASP A 151 -25.93 12.02 2.48
C ASP A 151 -24.66 11.17 2.61
N ILE A 152 -23.96 11.21 3.75
CA ILE A 152 -22.76 10.41 4.02
C ILE A 152 -22.90 9.67 5.34
N CYS A 153 -22.75 8.34 5.30
CA CYS A 153 -22.52 7.57 6.52
C CYS A 153 -21.02 7.45 6.75
N HIS A 154 -20.53 8.06 7.83
CA HIS A 154 -19.10 8.13 8.16
C HIS A 154 -18.74 7.16 9.28
N TYR A 155 -17.99 6.11 8.95
CA TYR A 155 -17.46 5.10 9.87
C TYR A 155 -16.04 5.50 10.30
N LYS A 156 -15.92 6.12 11.47
CA LYS A 156 -14.65 6.62 11.98
C LYS A 156 -13.89 5.52 12.74
N GLY A 157 -12.58 5.50 12.55
CA GLY A 157 -11.66 4.79 13.42
C GLY A 157 -11.41 5.58 14.73
N ALA A 158 -10.27 5.35 15.37
CA ALA A 158 -9.84 6.17 16.49
C ALA A 158 -9.72 7.64 16.05
N THR A 159 -10.23 8.57 16.85
CA THR A 159 -10.26 10.00 16.51
C THR A 159 -9.77 10.84 17.69
N ARG A 160 -9.20 12.03 17.42
CA ARG A 160 -8.82 13.01 18.43
C ARG A 160 -9.77 14.21 18.47
N ASP A 161 -10.35 14.56 17.33
CA ASP A 161 -11.21 15.75 17.16
C ASP A 161 -12.68 15.41 16.95
N GLY A 162 -13.02 14.12 16.90
CA GLY A 162 -14.36 13.62 16.60
C GLY A 162 -14.82 13.85 15.15
N LEU A 163 -14.01 14.50 14.32
CA LEU A 163 -14.32 14.78 12.91
C LEU A 163 -13.71 13.76 11.98
N LYS A 164 -12.42 13.46 12.13
CA LYS A 164 -11.64 12.57 11.26
C LYS A 164 -11.03 11.44 12.07
N GLY A 165 -11.12 10.23 11.57
CA GLY A 165 -10.45 9.07 12.13
C GLY A 165 -8.97 9.06 11.75
N ILE A 166 -8.15 8.43 12.59
CA ILE A 166 -6.71 8.29 12.37
C ILE A 166 -6.43 6.87 11.88
N SER A 167 -5.70 6.76 10.80
CA SER A 167 -5.23 5.48 10.23
C SER A 167 -4.54 4.61 11.27
N ALA A 168 -4.90 3.33 11.35
CA ALA A 168 -4.20 2.35 12.17
C ALA A 168 -2.76 2.14 11.66
N LEU A 169 -2.58 2.12 10.34
CA LEU A 169 -1.27 1.96 9.69
C LEU A 169 -0.37 3.17 9.95
N ARG A 170 -0.92 4.39 9.91
CA ARG A 170 -0.15 5.60 10.23
C ARG A 170 0.30 5.65 11.69
N ARG A 171 -0.51 5.13 12.61
CA ARG A 171 -0.11 5.01 14.03
C ARG A 171 1.02 4.01 14.25
N ALA A 172 1.14 3.01 13.38
CA ALA A 172 2.19 1.99 13.40
C ALA A 172 3.33 2.29 12.40
N ALA A 173 3.42 3.51 11.85
CA ALA A 173 4.31 3.85 10.74
C ALA A 173 5.77 3.49 11.00
N ASP A 174 6.30 3.78 12.19
CA ASP A 174 7.70 3.49 12.54
C ASP A 174 7.97 1.98 12.60
N THR A 175 7.05 1.20 13.16
CA THR A 175 7.15 -0.26 13.21
C THR A 175 7.10 -0.85 11.79
N LEU A 176 6.20 -0.34 10.95
CA LEU A 176 6.05 -0.77 9.56
C LEU A 176 7.28 -0.40 8.72
N ALA A 177 7.86 0.78 8.94
CA ALA A 177 9.08 1.22 8.28
C ALA A 177 10.27 0.31 8.66
N SER A 178 10.39 -0.04 9.93
CA SER A 178 11.42 -0.97 10.43
C SER A 178 11.25 -2.37 9.83
N ALA A 179 10.03 -2.90 9.78
CA ALA A 179 9.73 -4.19 9.15
C ALA A 179 10.05 -4.18 7.65
N ARG A 180 9.73 -3.09 6.94
CA ARG A 180 10.08 -2.91 5.53
C ARG A 180 11.59 -2.89 5.32
N ALA A 181 12.32 -2.16 6.15
CA ALA A 181 13.77 -2.09 6.08
C ALA A 181 14.42 -3.46 6.32
N ALA A 182 13.92 -4.23 7.29
CA ALA A 182 14.36 -5.59 7.54
C ALA A 182 14.13 -6.52 6.33
N GLN A 183 12.93 -6.47 5.72
CA GLN A 183 12.64 -7.25 4.52
C GLN A 183 13.51 -6.83 3.32
N GLN A 184 13.79 -5.54 3.15
CA GLN A 184 14.68 -5.07 2.10
C GLN A 184 16.11 -5.54 2.32
N TYR A 185 16.59 -5.51 3.57
CA TYR A 185 17.90 -6.03 3.92
C TYR A 185 17.99 -7.55 3.66
N GLU A 186 17.02 -8.31 4.14
CA GLU A 186 16.91 -9.75 3.91
C GLU A 186 16.91 -10.08 2.40
N ARG A 187 16.08 -9.39 1.64
CA ARG A 187 16.01 -9.54 0.19
C ARG A 187 17.36 -9.23 -0.47
N SER A 188 17.98 -8.11 -0.13
CA SER A 188 19.30 -7.73 -0.63
C SER A 188 20.37 -8.77 -0.28
N TYR A 189 20.30 -9.29 0.95
CA TYR A 189 21.21 -10.34 1.42
C TYR A 189 21.09 -11.61 0.55
N TYR A 190 19.87 -12.07 0.28
CA TYR A 190 19.66 -13.25 -0.57
C TYR A 190 19.94 -12.99 -2.06
N GLU A 191 19.62 -11.81 -2.57
CA GLU A 191 19.91 -11.41 -3.95
C GLU A 191 21.40 -11.29 -4.22
N SER A 192 22.19 -10.82 -3.26
CA SER A 192 23.66 -10.74 -3.35
C SER A 192 24.37 -12.06 -3.04
N GLY A 193 23.64 -13.12 -2.70
CA GLY A 193 24.22 -14.43 -2.37
C GLY A 193 24.76 -14.53 -0.95
N GLY A 194 24.28 -13.67 -0.04
CA GLY A 194 24.74 -13.61 1.33
C GLY A 194 25.93 -12.65 1.51
N GLN A 195 26.72 -12.86 2.55
CA GLN A 195 27.93 -12.07 2.78
C GLN A 195 28.89 -12.18 1.58
N PRO A 196 29.82 -11.22 1.39
CA PRO A 196 30.88 -11.39 0.41
C PRO A 196 31.54 -12.74 0.70
N SER A 197 31.41 -13.65 -0.27
CA SER A 197 31.81 -15.05 -0.12
C SER A 197 33.29 -15.22 0.24
N GLY A 198 34.05 -14.13 0.18
CA GLY A 198 35.46 -14.13 0.56
C GLY A 198 36.19 -12.85 0.15
N ILE A 199 37.47 -12.86 0.44
CA ILE A 199 38.42 -11.80 0.09
C ILE A 199 39.30 -12.32 -1.04
N LEU A 200 39.37 -11.60 -2.14
CA LEU A 200 40.40 -11.79 -3.17
C LEU A 200 41.66 -11.06 -2.71
N ARG A 201 42.74 -11.79 -2.50
CA ARG A 201 44.02 -11.26 -2.15
C ARG A 201 45.03 -11.54 -3.25
N THR A 202 45.87 -10.58 -3.54
CA THR A 202 47.03 -10.77 -4.42
C THR A 202 48.25 -10.10 -3.75
N GLU A 203 49.43 -10.65 -4.01
CA GLU A 203 50.71 -10.05 -3.63
C GLU A 203 51.20 -9.04 -4.67
N SER A 204 50.60 -9.05 -5.88
CA SER A 204 50.88 -8.10 -6.94
C SER A 204 50.21 -6.76 -6.68
N ASP A 205 50.92 -5.65 -6.95
CA ASP A 205 50.30 -4.33 -6.92
C ASP A 205 49.27 -4.20 -8.02
N LEU A 206 47.99 -4.10 -7.65
CA LEU A 206 46.88 -3.80 -8.52
C LEU A 206 46.74 -2.30 -8.82
N GLY A 207 47.84 -1.53 -8.68
CA GLY A 207 47.90 -0.16 -9.11
C GLY A 207 47.77 -0.04 -10.62
N GLY A 208 47.00 0.96 -11.08
CA GLY A 208 46.80 1.21 -12.48
C GLY A 208 45.34 1.22 -12.92
N TYR A 209 45.17 1.45 -14.21
CA TYR A 209 43.85 1.56 -14.81
C TYR A 209 43.53 0.36 -15.72
N ALA A 210 42.26 0.00 -15.73
CA ALA A 210 41.74 -1.04 -16.59
C ALA A 210 41.94 -0.66 -18.08
N LYS A 211 42.33 -1.59 -18.90
CA LYS A 211 42.53 -1.41 -20.34
C LYS A 211 41.58 -2.29 -21.14
N GLY A 212 41.01 -1.74 -22.18
CA GLY A 212 40.23 -2.51 -23.16
C GLY A 212 41.11 -3.38 -24.04
N SER A 213 40.49 -4.20 -24.91
CA SER A 213 41.16 -5.04 -25.88
C SER A 213 42.01 -4.25 -26.89
N ASP A 214 41.74 -2.96 -27.04
CA ASP A 214 42.46 -1.99 -27.86
C ASP A 214 43.67 -1.35 -27.15
N GLY A 215 43.94 -1.73 -25.89
CA GLY A 215 45.02 -1.20 -25.06
C GLY A 215 44.76 0.18 -24.45
N LYS A 216 43.61 0.79 -24.74
CA LYS A 216 43.23 2.09 -24.18
C LYS A 216 42.64 1.94 -22.76
N VAL A 217 42.83 2.98 -21.93
CA VAL A 217 42.25 3.02 -20.59
C VAL A 217 40.74 3.09 -20.69
N LEU A 218 40.05 2.23 -19.95
CA LEU A 218 38.59 2.24 -19.85
C LEU A 218 38.16 3.46 -19.02
N THR A 219 37.17 4.19 -19.52
CA THR A 219 36.60 5.34 -18.86
C THR A 219 35.11 5.13 -18.56
N ARG A 220 34.65 5.68 -17.42
CA ARG A 220 33.22 5.74 -17.09
C ARG A 220 32.51 6.81 -17.91
N PRO A 221 31.17 6.82 -17.91
CA PRO A 221 30.40 7.89 -18.60
C PRO A 221 30.69 9.31 -18.11
N ASP A 222 31.18 9.45 -16.89
CA ASP A 222 31.60 10.72 -16.28
C ASP A 222 33.02 11.16 -16.68
N GLY A 223 33.70 10.39 -17.53
CA GLY A 223 35.07 10.64 -18.00
C GLY A 223 36.18 10.15 -17.04
N SER A 224 35.86 9.61 -15.88
CA SER A 224 36.85 9.08 -14.96
C SER A 224 37.42 7.74 -15.42
N ALA A 225 38.72 7.48 -15.21
CA ALA A 225 39.34 6.21 -15.54
C ALA A 225 38.90 5.10 -14.58
N VAL A 226 38.65 3.90 -15.11
CA VAL A 226 38.30 2.72 -14.31
C VAL A 226 39.57 2.13 -13.71
N SER A 227 39.64 1.98 -12.38
CA SER A 227 40.77 1.31 -11.75
C SER A 227 40.73 -0.21 -12.03
N LEU A 228 41.90 -0.85 -12.06
CA LEU A 228 41.99 -2.30 -12.23
C LEU A 228 41.25 -3.05 -11.12
N LYS A 229 41.27 -2.51 -9.90
CA LYS A 229 40.52 -3.06 -8.75
C LYS A 229 39.02 -3.04 -8.97
N ASP A 230 38.48 -1.96 -9.51
CA ASP A 230 37.04 -1.83 -9.80
C ASP A 230 36.61 -2.75 -10.94
N GLN A 231 37.44 -2.92 -11.95
CA GLN A 231 37.18 -3.86 -13.04
C GLN A 231 37.12 -5.30 -12.49
N LEU A 232 38.13 -5.74 -11.75
CA LEU A 232 38.17 -7.09 -11.17
C LEU A 232 36.97 -7.35 -10.25
N ARG A 233 36.60 -6.36 -9.42
CA ARG A 233 35.40 -6.47 -8.60
C ARG A 233 34.14 -6.65 -9.44
N SER A 234 33.96 -5.82 -10.46
CA SER A 234 32.79 -5.88 -11.34
C SER A 234 32.70 -7.19 -12.10
N GLU A 235 33.84 -7.71 -12.58
CA GLU A 235 33.89 -9.01 -13.26
C GLU A 235 33.61 -10.17 -12.32
N TRP A 236 34.15 -10.11 -11.09
CA TRP A 236 33.87 -11.09 -10.06
C TRP A 236 32.37 -11.10 -9.68
N GLU A 237 31.79 -9.93 -9.43
CA GLU A 237 30.38 -9.80 -9.10
C GLU A 237 29.46 -10.34 -10.21
N LYS A 238 29.76 -10.07 -11.48
CA LYS A 238 28.98 -10.60 -12.62
C LYS A 238 28.96 -12.12 -12.69
N VAL A 239 30.04 -12.77 -12.26
CA VAL A 239 30.17 -14.23 -12.36
C VAL A 239 29.66 -14.93 -11.09
N HIS A 240 29.83 -14.34 -9.92
CA HIS A 240 29.63 -15.00 -8.62
C HIS A 240 28.50 -14.41 -7.78
N ALA A 241 28.01 -13.20 -8.06
CA ALA A 241 26.89 -12.63 -7.32
C ALA A 241 25.54 -13.17 -7.78
N GLY A 242 24.60 -13.25 -6.83
CA GLY A 242 23.21 -13.62 -7.05
C GLY A 242 22.91 -15.11 -6.85
N PRO A 243 21.62 -15.44 -6.54
CA PRO A 243 21.22 -16.79 -6.13
C PRO A 243 21.43 -17.86 -7.21
N LYS A 244 21.55 -17.47 -8.48
CA LYS A 244 21.81 -18.38 -9.60
C LYS A 244 23.28 -18.75 -9.77
N ASN A 245 24.19 -18.00 -9.16
CA ASN A 245 25.63 -18.13 -9.34
C ASN A 245 26.34 -18.70 -8.08
N GLY A 246 25.61 -19.00 -7.01
CA GLY A 246 26.14 -19.39 -5.71
C GLY A 246 26.97 -20.68 -5.66
N HIS A 247 27.03 -21.46 -6.76
CA HIS A 247 27.77 -22.71 -6.82
C HIS A 247 28.77 -22.77 -7.98
N ARG A 248 29.11 -21.63 -8.60
CA ARG A 248 30.07 -21.60 -9.71
C ARG A 248 31.48 -21.70 -9.17
N VAL A 249 32.26 -22.54 -9.79
CA VAL A 249 33.69 -22.67 -9.51
C VAL A 249 34.41 -21.42 -10.04
N ALA A 250 35.17 -20.78 -9.16
CA ALA A 250 36.02 -19.65 -9.51
C ALA A 250 37.36 -20.15 -10.04
N ILE A 251 37.75 -19.64 -11.20
CA ILE A 251 39.12 -19.83 -11.71
C ILE A 251 39.89 -18.55 -11.38
N LEU A 252 40.94 -18.67 -10.60
CA LEU A 252 41.76 -17.55 -10.18
C LEU A 252 43.04 -17.55 -11.01
N ASP A 253 43.34 -16.40 -11.61
CA ASP A 253 44.55 -16.14 -12.36
C ASP A 253 45.31 -14.95 -11.74
N LEU A 254 46.45 -14.60 -12.23
CA LEU A 254 47.28 -13.46 -11.77
C LEU A 254 47.74 -13.53 -10.30
N GLY A 255 47.89 -14.72 -9.73
CA GLY A 255 48.32 -14.89 -8.34
C GLY A 255 47.26 -14.40 -7.32
N LEU A 256 45.99 -14.41 -7.68
CA LEU A 256 44.86 -14.13 -6.81
C LEU A 256 44.62 -15.34 -5.91
N ASP A 257 44.51 -15.12 -4.61
CA ASP A 257 44.07 -16.09 -3.62
C ASP A 257 42.71 -15.73 -3.10
N TYR A 258 41.83 -16.71 -2.99
CA TYR A 258 40.46 -16.52 -2.48
C TYR A 258 40.34 -17.09 -1.06
N LYS A 259 40.12 -16.23 -0.11
CA LYS A 259 39.87 -16.63 1.27
C LYS A 259 38.37 -16.48 1.58
N PRO A 260 37.61 -17.59 1.76
CA PRO A 260 36.21 -17.51 2.11
C PRO A 260 36.05 -16.89 3.51
N ILE A 261 35.07 -16.02 3.65
CA ILE A 261 34.60 -15.53 4.95
C ILE A 261 33.40 -16.42 5.28
N ALA A 262 33.61 -17.38 6.20
CA ALA A 262 32.51 -18.21 6.69
C ALA A 262 31.62 -17.39 7.63
N ALA A 263 30.41 -17.06 7.22
CA ALA A 263 29.34 -16.70 8.14
C ALA A 263 28.75 -17.99 8.70
N THR A 264 28.63 -18.09 10.02
CA THR A 264 27.93 -19.21 10.63
C THR A 264 26.42 -19.11 10.34
N ASN A 265 25.75 -20.26 10.13
CA ASN A 265 24.28 -20.30 9.94
C ASN A 265 23.49 -19.65 11.10
N GLN A 266 24.11 -19.45 12.26
CA GLN A 266 23.52 -18.75 13.40
C GLN A 266 23.45 -17.23 13.22
N GLU A 267 24.40 -16.64 12.47
CA GLU A 267 24.40 -15.21 12.15
C GLU A 267 23.43 -14.82 11.05
N ALA A 268 22.92 -15.81 10.30
CA ALA A 268 21.91 -15.63 9.25
C ALA A 268 20.47 -15.86 9.75
N GLN A 269 20.26 -16.18 11.02
CA GLN A 269 18.92 -16.30 11.62
C GLN A 269 18.51 -14.94 12.20
N PHE A 270 17.53 -14.29 11.54
CA PHE A 270 16.88 -13.08 12.00
C PHE A 270 15.48 -13.39 12.56
#